data_8e3474acbd752dfa7b2188fcb51bfe4a
#
_entry.id   8e3474acbd752dfa7b2188fcb51bfe4a
#
_cell.length_a   1.000
_cell.length_b   1.000
_cell.length_c   1.000
_cell.angle_alpha   90.00
_cell.angle_beta   90.00
_cell.angle_gamma   90.00
#
_symmetry.space_group_name_H-M   'P 1'
#
loop_
_entity.id
_entity.type
_entity.pdbx_description
1 polymer ?
#
loop_
_entity_poly.entity_id
_entity_poly.type
_entity_poly.pdbx_seq_one_letter_code
_entity_poly.pdbx_strand_id
1 'polypeptide(L)'
;YRVLDACFGGTIGRCANRIGGASFTIDGREYRVTPNEGNNCLHGGKEGFHKKLWEFACREHAITFAYISPDGEEGFPGTVRAEVTYRLICDRLSIEYRATAEKSTVVNLTNHTYFNLGGHGSGSVDGHVLTVRAGRYTPTDSGNIPTGTLAPVAGTPLDFRTPARIGSFLREASLNGGRGYDHN
;
A
#
# COMPACT_ATOMS: atom_id res chain seq x y z
N TYR A 1 -8.20 16.53 3.07
CA TYR A 1 -7.71 15.31 3.72
C TYR A 1 -8.71 14.77 4.76
N ARG A 2 -9.34 15.60 5.60
CA ARG A 2 -10.27 15.14 6.65
C ARG A 2 -11.65 14.69 6.14
N VAL A 3 -12.05 15.06 4.94
CA VAL A 3 -13.39 14.81 4.37
C VAL A 3 -13.38 13.64 3.38
N LEU A 4 -12.24 13.35 2.77
CA LEU A 4 -12.06 12.25 1.82
C LEU A 4 -11.13 11.24 2.47
N ASP A 5 -11.60 10.03 2.72
CA ASP A 5 -10.80 8.90 3.25
C ASP A 5 -9.93 8.29 2.13
N ALA A 6 -9.16 9.14 1.46
CA ALA A 6 -8.46 8.83 0.22
C ALA A 6 -6.99 8.46 0.40
N CYS A 7 -6.49 8.33 1.62
CA CYS A 7 -5.12 7.91 1.96
C CYS A 7 -3.98 8.66 1.23
N PHE A 8 -4.25 9.81 0.56
CA PHE A 8 -3.30 10.51 -0.30
C PHE A 8 -1.98 10.83 0.41
N GLY A 9 -0.89 10.23 -0.09
CA GLY A 9 0.46 10.43 0.44
C GLY A 9 0.68 9.87 1.84
N GLY A 10 -0.31 9.21 2.41
CA GLY A 10 -0.23 8.67 3.76
C GLY A 10 0.67 7.45 3.85
N THR A 11 1.31 7.28 5.00
CA THR A 11 1.93 6.00 5.37
C THR A 11 0.84 5.02 5.77
N ILE A 12 0.76 3.91 5.09
CA ILE A 12 -0.22 2.86 5.32
C ILE A 12 0.38 1.78 6.21
N GLY A 13 -0.36 1.35 7.19
CA GLY A 13 -0.02 0.33 8.19
C GLY A 13 -1.16 0.10 9.20
N ARG A 14 -1.05 -0.96 10.04
CA ARG A 14 0.09 -1.92 10.12
C ARG A 14 0.25 -2.77 8.88
N CYS A 15 -0.86 -3.12 8.19
CA CYS A 15 -0.84 -3.94 6.99
C CYS A 15 -1.50 -3.18 5.85
N ALA A 16 -0.71 -2.85 4.84
CA ALA A 16 -1.21 -2.27 3.60
C ALA A 16 -2.01 -3.31 2.81
N ASN A 17 -2.93 -2.81 1.99
CA ASN A 17 -3.87 -3.61 1.22
C ASN A 17 -4.80 -4.43 2.14
N ARG A 18 -5.31 -5.59 1.70
CA ARG A 18 -6.40 -6.31 2.37
C ARG A 18 -5.95 -7.51 3.17
N ILE A 19 -6.61 -7.69 4.32
CA ILE A 19 -6.63 -8.96 5.07
C ILE A 19 -8.04 -9.52 4.90
N GLY A 20 -8.17 -10.60 4.13
CA GLY A 20 -9.45 -11.25 3.85
C GLY A 20 -10.10 -11.79 5.13
N GLY A 21 -11.43 -11.57 5.26
CA GLY A 21 -12.17 -11.96 6.46
C GLY A 21 -11.72 -11.26 7.75
N ALA A 22 -10.90 -10.20 7.65
CA ALA A 22 -10.34 -9.45 8.76
C ALA A 22 -9.74 -10.36 9.85
N SER A 23 -9.09 -11.45 9.46
CA SER A 23 -8.42 -12.36 10.38
C SER A 23 -7.17 -13.00 9.77
N PHE A 24 -6.24 -13.40 10.63
CA PHE A 24 -5.04 -14.14 10.25
C PHE A 24 -4.56 -15.01 11.42
N THR A 25 -3.71 -15.98 11.13
CA THR A 25 -3.13 -16.87 12.13
C THR A 25 -1.62 -16.66 12.23
N ILE A 26 -1.10 -16.51 13.46
CA ILE A 26 0.34 -16.51 13.77
C ILE A 26 0.57 -17.53 14.87
N ASP A 27 1.52 -18.44 14.68
CA ASP A 27 1.91 -19.46 15.64
C ASP A 27 0.71 -20.28 16.16
N GLY A 28 -0.24 -20.61 15.28
CA GLY A 28 -1.43 -21.38 15.58
C GLY A 28 -2.55 -20.60 16.30
N ARG A 29 -2.34 -19.32 16.61
CA ARG A 29 -3.35 -18.44 17.23
C ARG A 29 -4.01 -17.55 16.19
N GLU A 30 -5.35 -17.56 16.15
CA GLU A 30 -6.13 -16.61 15.33
C GLU A 30 -6.17 -15.23 15.98
N TYR A 31 -5.99 -14.21 15.15
CA TYR A 31 -6.16 -12.80 15.48
C TYR A 31 -7.21 -12.19 14.57
N ARG A 32 -8.10 -11.40 15.14
CA ARG A 32 -9.12 -10.64 14.40
C ARG A 32 -8.77 -9.18 14.43
N VAL A 33 -8.76 -8.57 13.26
CA VAL A 33 -8.50 -7.14 13.06
C VAL A 33 -9.78 -6.41 12.69
N THR A 34 -9.77 -5.09 12.81
CA THR A 34 -10.97 -4.27 12.57
C THR A 34 -11.37 -4.30 11.09
N PRO A 35 -12.56 -4.80 10.73
CA PRO A 35 -13.05 -4.71 9.37
C PRO A 35 -13.48 -3.25 9.07
N ASN A 36 -13.11 -2.76 7.89
CA ASN A 36 -13.47 -1.42 7.41
C ASN A 36 -13.87 -1.39 5.93
N GLU A 37 -13.79 -2.54 5.25
CA GLU A 37 -14.27 -2.72 3.88
C GLU A 37 -15.06 -4.04 3.80
N GLY A 38 -16.39 -3.97 4.01
CA GLY A 38 -17.21 -5.17 4.17
C GLY A 38 -16.70 -6.03 5.31
N ASN A 39 -16.35 -7.29 5.03
CA ASN A 39 -15.78 -8.22 6.01
C ASN A 39 -14.25 -8.19 6.03
N ASN A 40 -13.60 -7.36 5.23
CA ASN A 40 -12.16 -7.31 5.12
C ASN A 40 -11.56 -6.15 5.92
N CYS A 41 -10.31 -6.29 6.33
CA CYS A 41 -9.53 -5.19 6.86
C CYS A 41 -8.68 -4.60 5.71
N LEU A 42 -8.90 -3.33 5.37
CA LEU A 42 -8.15 -2.58 4.37
C LEU A 42 -7.27 -1.56 5.05
N HIS A 43 -6.00 -1.51 4.65
CA HIS A 43 -5.04 -0.47 5.04
C HIS A 43 -4.87 -0.26 6.55
N GLY A 44 -4.96 -1.36 7.33
CA GLY A 44 -4.73 -1.34 8.77
C GLY A 44 -5.95 -1.02 9.62
N GLY A 45 -7.16 -0.99 9.03
CA GLY A 45 -8.41 -0.81 9.77
C GLY A 45 -8.98 0.60 9.70
N LYS A 46 -9.92 0.91 10.58
CA LYS A 46 -10.65 2.20 10.60
C LYS A 46 -9.75 3.37 10.94
N GLU A 47 -8.82 3.15 11.86
CA GLU A 47 -7.86 4.13 12.37
C GLU A 47 -6.42 3.69 12.02
N GLY A 48 -6.18 3.41 10.73
CA GLY A 48 -4.86 3.04 10.21
C GLY A 48 -3.81 4.13 10.38
N PHE A 49 -2.57 3.81 10.09
CA PHE A 49 -1.39 4.67 10.33
C PHE A 49 -1.48 6.06 9.68
N HIS A 50 -2.17 6.19 8.55
CA HIS A 50 -2.40 7.46 7.84
C HIS A 50 -3.30 8.45 8.61
N LYS A 51 -4.01 7.97 9.65
CA LYS A 51 -4.88 8.81 10.51
C LYS A 51 -4.24 9.16 11.84
N LYS A 52 -3.06 8.61 12.14
CA LYS A 52 -2.37 8.82 13.42
C LYS A 52 -1.53 10.09 13.41
N LEU A 53 -1.27 10.60 14.60
CA LEU A 53 -0.28 11.65 14.81
C LEU A 53 1.08 10.99 15.02
N TRP A 54 2.05 11.37 14.22
CA TRP A 54 3.40 10.88 14.28
C TRP A 54 4.32 11.94 14.91
N GLU A 55 5.21 11.51 15.75
CA GLU A 55 6.36 12.34 16.13
C GLU A 55 7.30 12.48 14.94
N PHE A 56 8.06 13.58 14.87
CA PHE A 56 9.00 13.77 13.79
C PHE A 56 10.32 14.37 14.25
N ALA A 57 11.38 14.07 13.51
CA ALA A 57 12.69 14.66 13.65
C ALA A 57 13.23 15.05 12.28
N CYS A 58 13.70 16.30 12.17
CA CYS A 58 14.34 16.80 10.96
C CYS A 58 15.86 16.65 11.06
N ARG A 59 16.47 16.25 9.96
CA ARG A 59 17.92 16.25 9.73
C ARG A 59 18.17 16.88 8.37
N GLU A 60 19.45 17.20 8.09
CA GLU A 60 19.82 17.68 6.76
C GLU A 60 19.30 16.73 5.67
N HIS A 61 18.54 17.27 4.71
CA HIS A 61 17.92 16.55 3.59
C HIS A 61 16.99 15.36 3.96
N ALA A 62 16.59 15.24 5.23
CA ALA A 62 15.72 14.16 5.67
C ALA A 62 14.75 14.57 6.78
N ILE A 63 13.57 13.93 6.76
CA ILE A 63 12.63 13.97 7.88
C ILE A 63 12.24 12.54 8.23
N THR A 64 12.31 12.19 9.51
CA THR A 64 11.88 10.88 10.02
C THR A 64 10.63 11.07 10.86
N PHE A 65 9.59 10.35 10.53
CA PHE A 65 8.38 10.23 11.33
C PHE A 65 8.43 8.92 12.12
N ALA A 66 7.98 8.95 13.37
CA ALA A 66 7.92 7.79 14.24
C ALA A 66 6.55 7.67 14.90
N TYR A 67 6.04 6.45 14.96
CA TYR A 67 4.79 6.13 15.65
C TYR A 67 4.93 4.83 16.43
N ILE A 68 4.39 4.82 17.66
CA ILE A 68 4.29 3.62 18.48
C ILE A 68 2.83 3.16 18.43
N SER A 69 2.58 2.09 17.71
CA SER A 69 1.30 1.43 17.61
C SER A 69 1.18 0.42 18.76
N PRO A 70 0.28 0.63 19.73
CA PRO A 70 0.18 -0.22 20.92
C PRO A 70 -0.33 -1.63 20.58
N ASP A 71 -0.04 -2.58 21.47
CA ASP A 71 -0.60 -3.94 21.39
C ASP A 71 -2.13 -3.90 21.34
N GLY A 72 -2.73 -4.59 20.36
CA GLY A 72 -4.18 -4.63 20.15
C GLY A 72 -4.76 -3.47 19.34
N GLU A 73 -3.94 -2.51 18.89
CA GLU A 73 -4.44 -1.46 18.00
C GLU A 73 -5.02 -2.07 16.72
N GLU A 74 -6.26 -1.71 16.38
CA GLU A 74 -7.05 -2.29 15.28
C GLU A 74 -7.10 -3.84 15.30
N GLY A 75 -6.85 -4.47 16.46
CA GLY A 75 -6.80 -5.91 16.65
C GLY A 75 -5.45 -6.57 16.37
N PHE A 76 -4.45 -5.83 15.90
CA PHE A 76 -3.12 -6.37 15.65
C PHE A 76 -2.35 -6.65 16.93
N PRO A 77 -1.71 -7.84 17.07
CA PRO A 77 -0.94 -8.18 18.27
C PRO A 77 0.41 -7.46 18.30
N GLY A 78 0.88 -7.20 19.51
CA GLY A 78 2.21 -6.64 19.79
C GLY A 78 2.31 -5.13 19.58
N THR A 79 3.07 -4.50 20.46
CA THR A 79 3.49 -3.12 20.24
C THR A 79 4.45 -3.06 19.05
N VAL A 80 4.21 -2.14 18.12
CA VAL A 80 5.09 -1.90 16.96
C VAL A 80 5.57 -0.46 16.99
N ARG A 81 6.90 -0.27 16.98
CA ARG A 81 7.51 1.01 16.63
C ARG A 81 7.74 1.06 15.13
N ALA A 82 7.05 1.95 14.44
CA ALA A 82 7.22 2.21 13.02
C ALA A 82 7.94 3.54 12.80
N GLU A 83 8.88 3.58 11.86
CA GLU A 83 9.59 4.76 11.43
C GLU A 83 9.53 4.86 9.91
N VAL A 84 9.31 6.08 9.40
CA VAL A 84 9.33 6.39 7.98
C VAL A 84 10.24 7.59 7.76
N THR A 85 11.30 7.40 6.99
CA THR A 85 12.26 8.47 6.67
C THR A 85 12.09 8.89 5.21
N TYR A 86 11.75 10.15 5.00
CA TYR A 86 11.78 10.80 3.70
C TYR A 86 13.10 11.53 3.55
N ARG A 87 13.81 11.23 2.47
CA ARG A 87 15.09 11.86 2.14
C ARG A 87 15.05 12.41 0.73
N LEU A 88 15.38 13.69 0.58
CA LEU A 88 15.50 14.34 -0.73
C LEU A 88 16.95 14.76 -0.96
N ILE A 89 17.59 14.18 -1.97
CA ILE A 89 18.94 14.52 -2.39
C ILE A 89 18.91 14.73 -3.91
N CYS A 90 19.23 15.94 -4.32
CA CYS A 90 19.09 16.38 -5.72
C CYS A 90 17.64 16.16 -6.20
N ASP A 91 17.44 15.30 -7.18
CA ASP A 91 16.17 14.94 -7.79
C ASP A 91 15.60 13.58 -7.30
N ARG A 92 16.23 12.97 -6.31
CA ARG A 92 15.83 11.67 -5.76
C ARG A 92 15.13 11.81 -4.43
N LEU A 93 13.86 11.38 -4.39
CA LEU A 93 13.13 11.12 -3.15
C LEU A 93 13.28 9.65 -2.75
N SER A 94 13.83 9.40 -1.55
CA SER A 94 13.85 8.08 -0.93
C SER A 94 12.85 8.04 0.21
N ILE A 95 12.09 6.94 0.31
CA ILE A 95 11.17 6.67 1.42
C ILE A 95 11.61 5.35 2.03
N GLU A 96 12.10 5.40 3.26
CA GLU A 96 12.64 4.24 3.97
C GLU A 96 11.73 3.90 5.15
N TYR A 97 11.40 2.61 5.29
CA TYR A 97 10.57 2.11 6.38
C TYR A 97 11.39 1.24 7.32
N ARG A 98 11.15 1.43 8.61
CA ARG A 98 11.69 0.56 9.66
C ARG A 98 10.57 0.23 10.64
N ALA A 99 10.44 -1.04 11.00
CA ALA A 99 9.52 -1.48 12.03
C ALA A 99 10.20 -2.46 12.97
N THR A 100 9.93 -2.31 14.26
CA THR A 100 10.32 -3.26 15.30
C THR A 100 9.08 -3.62 16.12
N ALA A 101 8.94 -4.88 16.50
CA ALA A 101 7.80 -5.38 17.24
C ALA A 101 8.27 -6.11 18.49
N GLU A 102 7.48 -6.04 19.58
CA GLU A 102 7.75 -6.75 20.85
C GLU A 102 7.44 -8.24 20.75
N LYS A 103 6.56 -8.64 19.82
CA LYS A 103 6.19 -10.05 19.58
C LYS A 103 5.80 -10.24 18.12
N SER A 104 5.65 -11.49 17.68
CA SER A 104 5.23 -11.83 16.32
C SER A 104 3.94 -11.09 15.95
N THR A 105 3.97 -10.38 14.82
CA THR A 105 2.83 -9.62 14.28
C THR A 105 2.96 -9.44 12.77
N VAL A 106 1.87 -9.00 12.12
CA VAL A 106 1.89 -8.66 10.70
C VAL A 106 2.29 -7.19 10.53
N VAL A 107 3.28 -6.95 9.68
CA VAL A 107 3.70 -5.59 9.28
C VAL A 107 3.92 -5.57 7.77
N ASN A 108 3.21 -4.68 7.09
CA ASN A 108 3.38 -4.38 5.67
C ASN A 108 3.14 -2.87 5.48
N LEU A 109 4.20 -2.10 5.32
CA LEU A 109 4.11 -0.64 5.23
C LEU A 109 4.27 -0.20 3.78
N THR A 110 3.50 0.81 3.37
CA THR A 110 3.64 1.44 2.07
C THR A 110 3.33 2.95 2.13
N ASN A 111 3.68 3.66 1.08
CA ASN A 111 3.27 5.03 0.83
C ASN A 111 2.16 5.07 -0.22
N HIS A 112 1.10 5.78 0.08
CA HIS A 112 -0.07 5.87 -0.80
C HIS A 112 -0.07 7.16 -1.64
N THR A 113 1.09 7.62 -2.09
CA THR A 113 1.17 8.77 -2.98
C THR A 113 0.75 8.38 -4.39
N TYR A 114 -0.09 9.20 -4.99
CA TYR A 114 -0.46 9.12 -6.40
C TYR A 114 0.42 10.08 -7.19
N PHE A 115 1.47 9.56 -7.82
CA PHE A 115 2.43 10.37 -8.56
C PHE A 115 1.90 10.77 -9.94
N ASN A 116 2.05 12.06 -10.27
CA ASN A 116 1.89 12.56 -11.63
C ASN A 116 3.15 13.31 -12.01
N LEU A 117 3.98 12.73 -12.86
CA LEU A 117 5.26 13.31 -13.30
C LEU A 117 5.08 14.52 -14.21
N GLY A 118 3.89 14.74 -14.77
CA GLY A 118 3.52 15.95 -15.49
C GLY A 118 3.27 17.16 -14.58
N GLY A 119 3.18 16.93 -13.26
CA GLY A 119 2.93 17.95 -12.25
C GLY A 119 1.48 18.06 -11.81
N HIS A 120 1.27 18.80 -10.72
CA HIS A 120 -0.06 19.04 -10.17
C HIS A 120 -0.94 19.79 -11.18
N GLY A 121 -2.14 19.27 -11.43
CA GLY A 121 -3.09 19.88 -12.37
C GLY A 121 -2.79 19.64 -13.85
N SER A 122 -1.80 18.82 -14.21
CA SER A 122 -1.47 18.50 -15.61
C SER A 122 -2.45 17.55 -16.30
N GLY A 123 -3.50 17.10 -15.59
CA GLY A 123 -4.50 16.16 -16.11
C GLY A 123 -4.14 14.70 -15.88
N SER A 124 -4.52 13.83 -16.83
CA SER A 124 -4.38 12.38 -16.73
C SER A 124 -2.91 11.92 -16.77
N VAL A 125 -2.65 10.79 -16.12
CA VAL A 125 -1.37 10.05 -16.18
C VAL A 125 -1.31 9.04 -17.32
N ASP A 126 -2.33 8.94 -18.16
CA ASP A 126 -2.45 7.95 -19.25
C ASP A 126 -1.26 7.98 -20.22
N GLY A 127 -0.66 9.15 -20.39
CA GLY A 127 0.52 9.37 -21.24
C GLY A 127 1.85 8.89 -20.63
N HIS A 128 1.88 8.57 -19.33
CA HIS A 128 3.10 8.10 -18.68
C HIS A 128 3.51 6.74 -19.24
N VAL A 129 4.79 6.57 -19.44
CA VAL A 129 5.39 5.31 -19.87
C VAL A 129 5.87 4.55 -18.64
N LEU A 130 5.35 3.33 -18.46
CA LEU A 130 5.68 2.44 -17.36
C LEU A 130 6.53 1.27 -17.85
N THR A 131 7.49 0.88 -17.06
CA THR A 131 8.23 -0.38 -17.21
C THR A 131 8.28 -1.08 -15.85
N VAL A 132 7.83 -2.33 -15.80
CA VAL A 132 7.87 -3.16 -14.59
C VAL A 132 8.64 -4.44 -14.89
N ARG A 133 9.78 -4.63 -14.21
CA ARG A 133 10.65 -5.82 -14.40
C ARG A 133 10.11 -7.02 -13.62
N ALA A 134 8.84 -7.33 -13.79
CA ALA A 134 8.18 -8.47 -13.17
C ALA A 134 7.51 -9.34 -14.23
N GLY A 135 7.77 -10.64 -14.19
CA GLY A 135 7.17 -11.61 -15.11
C GLY A 135 5.86 -12.19 -14.60
N ARG A 136 5.49 -11.88 -13.35
CA ARG A 136 4.29 -12.39 -12.68
C ARG A 136 3.64 -11.31 -11.85
N TYR A 137 2.36 -11.49 -11.55
CA TYR A 137 1.58 -10.64 -10.66
C TYR A 137 0.75 -11.50 -9.70
N THR A 138 0.17 -10.89 -8.69
CA THR A 138 -0.71 -11.53 -7.71
C THR A 138 -2.17 -11.34 -8.13
N PRO A 139 -2.84 -12.38 -8.70
CA PRO A 139 -4.26 -12.29 -9.02
C PRO A 139 -5.10 -12.19 -7.75
N THR A 140 -6.21 -11.48 -7.88
CA THR A 140 -7.19 -11.31 -6.81
C THR A 140 -8.53 -11.94 -7.19
N ASP A 141 -9.34 -12.26 -6.20
CA ASP A 141 -10.74 -12.64 -6.37
C ASP A 141 -11.63 -11.38 -6.58
N SER A 142 -12.95 -11.58 -6.66
CA SER A 142 -13.92 -10.49 -6.83
C SER A 142 -13.97 -9.50 -5.65
N GLY A 143 -13.42 -9.88 -4.50
CA GLY A 143 -13.27 -9.03 -3.32
C GLY A 143 -11.91 -8.33 -3.25
N ASN A 144 -11.11 -8.41 -4.32
CA ASN A 144 -9.73 -7.92 -4.37
C ASN A 144 -8.80 -8.57 -3.32
N ILE A 145 -9.12 -9.79 -2.89
CA ILE A 145 -8.25 -10.56 -2.01
C ILE A 145 -7.29 -11.41 -2.85
N PRO A 146 -5.97 -11.37 -2.58
CA PRO A 146 -5.01 -12.21 -3.28
C PRO A 146 -5.36 -13.69 -3.19
N THR A 147 -5.31 -14.39 -4.33
CA THR A 147 -5.65 -15.82 -4.40
C THR A 147 -4.58 -16.75 -3.86
N GLY A 148 -3.41 -16.22 -3.48
CA GLY A 148 -2.25 -16.99 -3.03
C GLY A 148 -1.42 -17.58 -4.18
N THR A 149 -1.78 -17.29 -5.43
CA THR A 149 -1.04 -17.73 -6.62
C THR A 149 -0.27 -16.58 -7.27
N LEU A 150 0.68 -16.92 -8.14
CA LEU A 150 1.38 -15.95 -8.99
C LEU A 150 1.10 -16.30 -10.47
N ALA A 151 0.41 -15.41 -11.16
CA ALA A 151 0.09 -15.57 -12.58
C ALA A 151 1.11 -14.86 -13.49
N PRO A 152 1.39 -15.37 -14.71
CA PRO A 152 2.26 -14.68 -15.64
C PRO A 152 1.60 -13.41 -16.18
N VAL A 153 2.39 -12.35 -16.37
CA VAL A 153 1.92 -11.09 -16.99
C VAL A 153 1.85 -11.20 -18.52
N ALA A 154 2.56 -12.17 -19.13
CA ALA A 154 2.64 -12.32 -20.57
C ALA A 154 1.25 -12.49 -21.22
N GLY A 155 0.96 -11.67 -22.22
CA GLY A 155 -0.32 -11.68 -22.92
C GLY A 155 -1.48 -11.06 -22.16
N THR A 156 -1.20 -10.34 -21.06
CA THR A 156 -2.19 -9.62 -20.26
C THR A 156 -1.96 -8.10 -20.34
N PRO A 157 -2.95 -7.27 -20.01
CA PRO A 157 -2.78 -5.83 -19.88
C PRO A 157 -1.78 -5.39 -18.79
N LEU A 158 -1.33 -6.30 -17.92
CA LEU A 158 -0.33 -6.08 -16.88
C LEU A 158 1.12 -6.28 -17.36
N ASP A 159 1.32 -6.61 -18.65
CA ASP A 159 2.65 -6.85 -19.19
C ASP A 159 3.39 -5.53 -19.50
N PHE A 160 4.03 -4.99 -18.50
CA PHE A 160 4.91 -3.81 -18.60
C PHE A 160 6.40 -4.17 -18.60
N ARG A 161 6.78 -5.38 -19.01
CA ARG A 161 8.20 -5.77 -19.13
C ARG A 161 8.92 -4.97 -20.22
N THR A 162 8.20 -4.49 -21.20
CA THR A 162 8.65 -3.47 -22.18
C THR A 162 7.94 -2.15 -21.89
N PRO A 163 8.57 -1.00 -22.21
CA PRO A 163 7.96 0.31 -21.99
C PRO A 163 6.61 0.43 -22.70
N ALA A 164 5.55 0.74 -21.95
CA ALA A 164 4.21 0.94 -22.48
C ALA A 164 3.51 2.11 -21.78
N ARG A 165 2.60 2.78 -22.49
CA ARG A 165 1.78 3.84 -21.88
C ARG A 165 0.76 3.23 -20.94
N ILE A 166 0.60 3.81 -19.75
CA ILE A 166 -0.38 3.37 -18.74
C ILE A 166 -1.80 3.36 -19.32
N GLY A 167 -2.16 4.39 -20.10
CA GLY A 167 -3.48 4.51 -20.70
C GLY A 167 -3.83 3.48 -21.77
N SER A 168 -2.83 2.73 -22.31
CA SER A 168 -3.06 1.81 -23.44
C SER A 168 -4.09 0.72 -23.13
N PHE A 169 -4.14 0.23 -21.89
CA PHE A 169 -5.00 -0.89 -21.49
C PHE A 169 -5.90 -0.56 -20.29
N LEU A 170 -5.94 0.70 -19.88
CA LEU A 170 -6.62 1.12 -18.65
C LEU A 170 -8.10 0.74 -18.58
N ARG A 171 -8.76 0.60 -19.74
CA ARG A 171 -10.20 0.28 -19.87
C ARG A 171 -10.46 -1.19 -20.21
N GLU A 172 -9.43 -2.02 -20.22
CA GLU A 172 -9.61 -3.44 -20.45
C GLU A 172 -10.46 -4.08 -19.35
N ALA A 173 -11.49 -4.84 -19.74
CA ALA A 173 -12.41 -5.47 -18.80
C ALA A 173 -11.71 -6.47 -17.85
N SER A 174 -10.59 -7.04 -18.27
CA SER A 174 -9.73 -7.90 -17.45
C SER A 174 -9.01 -7.20 -16.32
N LEU A 175 -8.95 -5.85 -16.35
CA LEU A 175 -8.37 -5.04 -15.29
C LEU A 175 -9.47 -4.60 -14.32
N ASN A 176 -9.67 -5.36 -13.25
CA ASN A 176 -10.58 -5.00 -12.16
C ASN A 176 -11.98 -4.57 -12.67
N GLY A 177 -12.55 -5.31 -13.64
CA GLY A 177 -13.83 -4.98 -14.26
C GLY A 177 -13.82 -3.67 -15.05
N GLY A 178 -12.68 -3.30 -15.66
CA GLY A 178 -12.51 -2.05 -16.44
C GLY A 178 -12.26 -0.81 -15.58
N ARG A 179 -11.98 -0.98 -14.29
CA ARG A 179 -11.67 0.13 -13.34
C ARG A 179 -10.19 0.54 -13.35
N GLY A 180 -9.35 -0.17 -14.09
CA GLY A 180 -7.93 0.10 -14.22
C GLY A 180 -7.05 -0.79 -13.33
N TYR A 181 -5.78 -0.41 -13.23
CA TYR A 181 -4.78 -1.16 -12.49
C TYR A 181 -4.97 -1.01 -10.97
N ASP A 182 -5.10 -2.13 -10.28
CA ASP A 182 -5.12 -2.22 -8.81
C ASP A 182 -4.61 -3.62 -8.39
N HIS A 183 -3.41 -3.97 -8.90
CA HIS A 183 -2.81 -5.30 -8.72
C HIS A 183 -1.39 -5.16 -8.16
N ASN A 184 -0.94 -6.16 -7.43
CA ASN A 184 0.41 -6.26 -6.86
C ASN A 184 1.30 -7.21 -7.67
#